data_4a6b41e013bd3a7d7065ea379587b4e7
#
_entry.id   4a6b41e013bd3a7d7065ea379587b4e7
#
_cell.length_a   1.000
_cell.length_b   1.000
_cell.length_c   1.000
_cell.angle_alpha   90.00
_cell.angle_beta   90.00
_cell.angle_gamma   90.00
#
_symmetry.space_group_name_H-M   'P 1'
#
loop_
_entity.id
_entity.type
_entity.pdbx_description
1 polymer ?
#
loop_
_entity_poly.entity_id
_entity_poly.type
_entity_poly.pdbx_seq_one_letter_code
_entity_poly.pdbx_strand_id
1 'polypeptide(L)'
;MYTIVDIESTGGKFNEESIIEVAAYKFDGTSIKDQFISLVNPQRDIHPYVEKLTGITSKMVKTAPKFHEIAKRVVEITSDSILVAHNAQFDYRILQLEFKRLGYEFSMKSLCTVILSQELLPDQESYKLGRLSRSLGIPLKDRHRASGDALATVELFKILLEKDIKQNIIKKSIVEFPGESMNSLFKDTIENLNNEVGVFYIYNKHKKLIYIDYSKDIKNKVVKLFTSKKFIPKYVQNNFKSIKVHKTGNISISVIKALNEIRSLKPKINNNIDPKIFHKTEKPDIISKLKDFIITFNGKHENDKSFIFFKNEKFTGYGYFDLFNNINTEQKLNSRLVKVDESNKVKNYVYRLIFQKKYKKLLTLSEIYKFSDIE
;
A
#
# COMPACT_ATOMS: atom_id res chain seq x y z
N MET A 1 -3.33 -21.30 24.05
CA MET A 1 -4.64 -21.17 23.38
C MET A 1 -4.54 -20.19 22.24
N TYR A 2 -5.23 -20.42 21.14
CA TYR A 2 -5.26 -19.57 19.94
C TYR A 2 -6.72 -19.25 19.59
N THR A 3 -6.98 -18.10 18.97
CA THR A 3 -8.26 -17.80 18.34
C THR A 3 -8.03 -17.45 16.89
N ILE A 4 -8.45 -18.34 16.01
CA ILE A 4 -8.33 -18.14 14.56
C ILE A 4 -9.50 -17.27 14.11
N VAL A 5 -9.19 -16.13 13.52
CA VAL A 5 -10.18 -15.12 13.10
C VAL A 5 -10.06 -14.85 11.61
N ASP A 6 -11.20 -14.68 10.98
CA ASP A 6 -11.31 -14.11 9.64
C ASP A 6 -12.48 -13.13 9.59
N ILE A 7 -12.33 -12.04 8.85
CA ILE A 7 -13.29 -10.92 8.81
C ILE A 7 -13.54 -10.51 7.37
N GLU A 8 -14.83 -10.42 7.02
CA GLU A 8 -15.26 -9.70 5.84
C GLU A 8 -15.68 -8.27 6.22
N SER A 9 -15.29 -7.31 5.40
CA SER A 9 -15.55 -5.89 5.66
C SER A 9 -16.29 -5.23 4.50
N THR A 10 -16.90 -4.06 4.76
CA THR A 10 -17.59 -3.26 3.71
C THR A 10 -16.69 -2.85 2.55
N GLY A 11 -15.36 -2.94 2.73
CA GLY A 11 -14.42 -2.29 1.81
C GLY A 11 -14.50 -0.76 1.88
N GLY A 12 -13.94 -0.08 0.88
CA GLY A 12 -13.93 1.38 0.82
C GLY A 12 -12.58 1.99 1.24
N LYS A 13 -12.62 3.18 1.84
CA LYS A 13 -11.41 3.88 2.26
C LYS A 13 -10.82 3.28 3.54
N PHE A 14 -9.50 3.38 3.65
CA PHE A 14 -8.76 2.90 4.81
C PHE A 14 -9.24 3.56 6.11
N ASN A 15 -9.51 2.75 7.15
CA ASN A 15 -10.09 3.13 8.44
C ASN A 15 -11.54 3.65 8.39
N GLU A 16 -12.22 3.53 7.25
CA GLU A 16 -13.65 3.79 7.14
C GLU A 16 -14.45 2.49 7.04
N GLU A 17 -13.78 1.35 6.88
CA GLU A 17 -14.43 0.03 6.76
C GLU A 17 -15.18 -0.36 8.03
N SER A 18 -16.19 -1.20 7.89
CA SER A 18 -16.91 -1.86 8.99
C SER A 18 -17.02 -3.35 8.72
N ILE A 19 -17.17 -4.14 9.78
CA ILE A 19 -17.37 -5.59 9.69
C ILE A 19 -18.74 -5.89 9.09
N ILE A 20 -18.79 -6.85 8.15
CA ILE A 20 -20.03 -7.42 7.60
C ILE A 20 -20.19 -8.90 7.96
N GLU A 21 -19.09 -9.61 8.21
CA GLU A 21 -19.08 -10.96 8.75
C GLU A 21 -17.83 -11.16 9.62
N VAL A 22 -17.96 -11.86 10.71
CA VAL A 22 -16.85 -12.30 11.56
C VAL A 22 -16.98 -13.77 11.86
N ALA A 23 -15.84 -14.50 11.74
CA ALA A 23 -15.72 -15.88 12.22
C ALA A 23 -14.52 -15.98 13.14
N ALA A 24 -14.71 -16.62 14.28
CA ALA A 24 -13.68 -16.85 15.28
C ALA A 24 -13.76 -18.29 15.78
N TYR A 25 -12.64 -19.01 15.79
CA TYR A 25 -12.53 -20.38 16.29
C TYR A 25 -11.47 -20.44 17.38
N LYS A 26 -11.89 -20.75 18.61
CA LYS A 26 -10.98 -20.98 19.75
C LYS A 26 -10.34 -22.35 19.62
N PHE A 27 -9.03 -22.41 19.58
CA PHE A 27 -8.27 -23.60 19.22
C PHE A 27 -7.13 -23.86 20.21
N ASP A 28 -7.02 -25.12 20.69
CA ASP A 28 -5.99 -25.47 21.67
C ASP A 28 -4.66 -25.98 21.08
N GLY A 29 -4.57 -26.04 19.75
CA GLY A 29 -3.45 -26.63 19.00
C GLY A 29 -3.79 -27.98 18.38
N THR A 30 -4.88 -28.64 18.80
CA THR A 30 -5.34 -29.94 18.30
C THR A 30 -6.79 -29.87 17.81
N SER A 31 -7.67 -29.27 18.58
CA SER A 31 -9.11 -29.20 18.30
C SER A 31 -9.72 -27.84 18.59
N ILE A 32 -10.82 -27.55 17.91
CA ILE A 32 -11.64 -26.36 18.14
C ILE A 32 -12.43 -26.59 19.43
N LYS A 33 -12.35 -25.64 20.38
CA LYS A 33 -13.04 -25.68 21.69
C LYS A 33 -14.27 -24.79 21.73
N ASP A 34 -14.30 -23.76 20.92
CA ASP A 34 -15.40 -22.81 20.88
C ASP A 34 -15.41 -22.13 19.50
N GLN A 35 -16.57 -21.66 19.07
CA GLN A 35 -16.71 -20.94 17.82
C GLN A 35 -17.73 -19.81 17.93
N PHE A 36 -17.50 -18.77 17.16
CA PHE A 36 -18.43 -17.67 16.99
C PHE A 36 -18.41 -17.22 15.53
N ILE A 37 -19.59 -17.24 14.90
CA ILE A 37 -19.77 -16.80 13.49
C ILE A 37 -21.00 -15.93 13.46
N SER A 38 -20.87 -14.73 12.87
CA SER A 38 -22.00 -13.82 12.76
C SER A 38 -21.84 -12.91 11.53
N LEU A 39 -22.94 -12.72 10.79
CA LEU A 39 -23.09 -11.52 9.98
C LEU A 39 -23.22 -10.32 10.91
N VAL A 40 -22.79 -9.16 10.44
CA VAL A 40 -22.81 -7.91 11.21
C VAL A 40 -23.40 -6.80 10.36
N ASN A 41 -24.31 -6.04 10.94
CA ASN A 41 -24.85 -4.85 10.32
C ASN A 41 -23.83 -3.70 10.42
N PRO A 42 -23.20 -3.30 9.31
CA PRO A 42 -22.14 -2.29 9.33
C PRO A 42 -22.67 -0.86 9.49
N GLN A 43 -23.99 -0.67 9.45
CA GLN A 43 -24.68 0.64 9.43
C GLN A 43 -24.16 1.60 8.34
N ARG A 44 -23.68 1.05 7.23
CA ARG A 44 -23.19 1.75 6.03
C ARG A 44 -23.24 0.84 4.81
N ASP A 45 -23.09 1.44 3.64
CA ASP A 45 -23.12 0.70 2.38
C ASP A 45 -21.92 -0.25 2.25
N ILE A 46 -22.18 -1.39 1.62
CA ILE A 46 -21.15 -2.36 1.23
C ILE A 46 -20.68 -1.97 -0.19
N HIS A 47 -19.36 -1.94 -0.39
CA HIS A 47 -18.81 -1.64 -1.71
C HIS A 47 -19.22 -2.72 -2.72
N PRO A 48 -19.72 -2.39 -3.93
CA PRO A 48 -20.25 -3.36 -4.90
C PRO A 48 -19.27 -4.50 -5.25
N TYR A 49 -17.98 -4.20 -5.27
CA TYR A 49 -16.95 -5.22 -5.45
C TYR A 49 -16.92 -6.25 -4.31
N VAL A 50 -17.17 -5.82 -3.07
CA VAL A 50 -17.19 -6.72 -1.90
C VAL A 50 -18.44 -7.59 -1.94
N GLU A 51 -19.61 -7.04 -2.25
CA GLU A 51 -20.84 -7.83 -2.43
C GLU A 51 -20.64 -8.93 -3.49
N LYS A 52 -20.01 -8.58 -4.62
CA LYS A 52 -19.69 -9.56 -5.67
C LYS A 52 -18.67 -10.62 -5.22
N LEU A 53 -17.71 -10.26 -4.39
CA LEU A 53 -16.64 -11.13 -3.93
C LEU A 53 -17.12 -12.12 -2.87
N THR A 54 -17.84 -11.62 -1.87
CA THR A 54 -18.26 -12.37 -0.67
C THR A 54 -19.64 -12.98 -0.80
N GLY A 55 -20.47 -12.49 -1.70
CA GLY A 55 -21.90 -12.82 -1.79
C GLY A 55 -22.73 -12.22 -0.65
N ILE A 56 -22.13 -11.43 0.25
CA ILE A 56 -22.83 -10.78 1.36
C ILE A 56 -23.44 -9.48 0.85
N THR A 57 -24.75 -9.43 0.78
CA THR A 57 -25.48 -8.25 0.29
C THR A 57 -25.93 -7.34 1.42
N SER A 58 -26.15 -6.07 1.10
CA SER A 58 -26.70 -5.10 2.04
C SER A 58 -28.06 -5.57 2.63
N LYS A 59 -28.84 -6.35 1.88
CA LYS A 59 -30.09 -6.96 2.39
C LYS A 59 -29.84 -7.99 3.48
N MET A 60 -28.80 -8.81 3.33
CA MET A 60 -28.47 -9.88 4.33
C MET A 60 -28.02 -9.29 5.66
N VAL A 61 -27.24 -8.22 5.65
CA VAL A 61 -26.70 -7.60 6.87
C VAL A 61 -27.68 -6.63 7.54
N LYS A 62 -28.75 -6.22 6.86
CA LYS A 62 -29.71 -5.25 7.40
C LYS A 62 -30.37 -5.68 8.71
N THR A 63 -30.65 -6.97 8.86
CA THR A 63 -31.28 -7.56 10.06
C THR A 63 -30.25 -8.23 10.97
N ALA A 64 -28.97 -8.25 10.61
CA ALA A 64 -27.90 -8.79 11.43
C ALA A 64 -27.65 -7.88 12.66
N PRO A 65 -27.07 -8.44 13.74
CA PRO A 65 -26.69 -7.64 14.90
C PRO A 65 -25.63 -6.60 14.53
N LYS A 66 -25.66 -5.46 15.18
CA LYS A 66 -24.62 -4.43 15.07
C LYS A 66 -23.39 -4.87 15.85
N PHE A 67 -22.22 -4.30 15.55
CA PHE A 67 -20.98 -4.73 16.21
C PHE A 67 -21.04 -4.62 17.76
N HIS A 68 -21.63 -3.56 18.31
CA HIS A 68 -21.77 -3.41 19.76
C HIS A 68 -22.57 -4.51 20.43
N GLU A 69 -23.51 -5.15 19.72
CA GLU A 69 -24.34 -6.25 20.26
C GLU A 69 -23.55 -7.56 20.35
N ILE A 70 -22.51 -7.73 19.52
CA ILE A 70 -21.66 -8.90 19.49
C ILE A 70 -20.28 -8.68 20.13
N ALA A 71 -19.91 -7.45 20.43
CA ALA A 71 -18.58 -7.08 20.91
C ALA A 71 -18.17 -7.87 22.17
N LYS A 72 -19.09 -8.08 23.11
CA LYS A 72 -18.85 -8.90 24.32
C LYS A 72 -18.43 -10.32 23.93
N ARG A 73 -19.13 -10.95 23.00
CA ARG A 73 -18.82 -12.32 22.56
C ARG A 73 -17.47 -12.41 21.84
N VAL A 74 -17.13 -11.39 21.05
CA VAL A 74 -15.80 -11.28 20.41
C VAL A 74 -14.70 -11.21 21.47
N VAL A 75 -14.87 -10.42 22.53
CA VAL A 75 -13.92 -10.36 23.65
C VAL A 75 -13.81 -11.72 24.34
N GLU A 76 -14.92 -12.36 24.68
CA GLU A 76 -14.95 -13.66 25.38
C GLU A 76 -14.19 -14.75 24.61
N ILE A 77 -14.45 -14.88 23.29
CA ILE A 77 -13.81 -15.93 22.50
C ILE A 77 -12.32 -15.65 22.26
N THR A 78 -11.92 -14.37 22.22
CA THR A 78 -10.51 -13.98 22.03
C THR A 78 -9.72 -13.91 23.33
N SER A 79 -10.38 -13.88 24.51
CA SER A 79 -9.71 -13.82 25.81
C SER A 79 -8.73 -14.97 26.02
N ASP A 80 -7.62 -14.69 26.70
CA ASP A 80 -6.57 -15.67 27.06
C ASP A 80 -6.03 -16.49 25.90
N SER A 81 -5.99 -15.90 24.72
CA SER A 81 -5.51 -16.54 23.51
C SER A 81 -4.64 -15.60 22.65
N ILE A 82 -3.94 -16.19 21.68
CA ILE A 82 -3.24 -15.47 20.64
C ILE A 82 -4.16 -15.41 19.43
N LEU A 83 -4.47 -14.22 18.94
CA LEU A 83 -5.23 -14.03 17.71
C LEU A 83 -4.41 -14.51 16.52
N VAL A 84 -4.94 -15.44 15.74
CA VAL A 84 -4.30 -15.99 14.54
C VAL A 84 -5.17 -15.64 13.34
N ALA A 85 -4.59 -15.11 12.28
CA ALA A 85 -5.31 -14.88 11.02
C ALA A 85 -4.38 -15.01 9.81
N HIS A 86 -4.99 -15.20 8.63
CA HIS A 86 -4.26 -15.25 7.38
C HIS A 86 -4.12 -13.83 6.77
N ASN A 87 -3.03 -13.15 7.06
CA ASN A 87 -2.79 -11.70 6.93
C ASN A 87 -3.35 -10.91 8.13
N ALA A 88 -3.03 -11.37 9.32
CA ALA A 88 -3.57 -10.92 10.61
C ALA A 88 -3.64 -9.39 10.82
N GLN A 89 -2.84 -8.61 10.13
CA GLN A 89 -2.88 -7.15 10.21
C GLN A 89 -4.22 -6.56 9.75
N PHE A 90 -4.86 -7.18 8.76
CA PHE A 90 -6.15 -6.73 8.25
C PHE A 90 -7.23 -6.96 9.31
N ASP A 91 -7.41 -8.20 9.75
CA ASP A 91 -8.46 -8.59 10.71
C ASP A 91 -8.29 -7.87 12.04
N TYR A 92 -7.06 -7.83 12.53
CA TYR A 92 -6.74 -7.15 13.78
C TYR A 92 -7.06 -5.65 13.72
N ARG A 93 -6.69 -4.97 12.63
CA ARG A 93 -6.98 -3.55 12.43
C ARG A 93 -8.49 -3.27 12.38
N ILE A 94 -9.25 -4.11 11.70
CA ILE A 94 -10.70 -3.94 11.61
C ILE A 94 -11.35 -4.13 12.97
N LEU A 95 -10.93 -5.13 13.75
CA LEU A 95 -11.40 -5.30 15.14
C LEU A 95 -11.05 -4.07 15.99
N GLN A 96 -9.81 -3.61 15.95
CA GLN A 96 -9.42 -2.39 16.68
C GLN A 96 -10.27 -1.19 16.28
N LEU A 97 -10.58 -1.04 15.00
CA LEU A 97 -11.40 0.05 14.49
C LEU A 97 -12.83 -0.01 15.05
N GLU A 98 -13.45 -1.18 15.06
CA GLU A 98 -14.80 -1.36 15.59
C GLU A 98 -14.84 -1.14 17.11
N PHE A 99 -13.90 -1.71 17.88
CA PHE A 99 -13.82 -1.46 19.31
C PHE A 99 -13.56 0.01 19.65
N LYS A 100 -12.70 0.68 18.86
CA LYS A 100 -12.43 2.11 19.02
C LYS A 100 -13.71 2.97 18.82
N ARG A 101 -14.57 2.59 17.88
CA ARG A 101 -15.87 3.26 17.66
C ARG A 101 -16.78 3.13 18.87
N LEU A 102 -16.63 2.06 19.63
CA LEU A 102 -17.36 1.86 20.89
C LEU A 102 -16.67 2.51 22.10
N GLY A 103 -15.53 3.18 21.92
CA GLY A 103 -14.77 3.79 23.00
C GLY A 103 -13.86 2.81 23.78
N TYR A 104 -13.66 1.59 23.28
CA TYR A 104 -12.81 0.58 23.90
C TYR A 104 -11.52 0.37 23.12
N GLU A 105 -10.47 0.01 23.86
CA GLU A 105 -9.21 -0.44 23.28
C GLU A 105 -9.20 -1.96 23.11
N PHE A 106 -8.90 -2.44 21.91
CA PHE A 106 -8.71 -3.86 21.63
C PHE A 106 -7.22 -4.13 21.42
N SER A 107 -6.61 -4.80 22.41
CA SER A 107 -5.17 -5.11 22.40
C SER A 107 -4.94 -6.56 22.81
N MET A 108 -4.25 -7.33 21.94
CA MET A 108 -3.88 -8.71 22.21
C MET A 108 -2.71 -9.16 21.36
N LYS A 109 -2.07 -10.26 21.77
CA LYS A 109 -1.04 -10.92 20.96
C LYS A 109 -1.63 -11.47 19.69
N SER A 110 -0.92 -11.34 18.58
CA SER A 110 -1.36 -11.86 17.30
C SER A 110 -0.28 -12.62 16.55
N LEU A 111 -0.70 -13.44 15.60
CA LEU A 111 0.15 -14.29 14.79
C LEU A 111 -0.38 -14.34 13.36
N CYS A 112 0.49 -14.13 12.39
CA CYS A 112 0.12 -14.11 10.97
C CYS A 112 0.55 -15.41 10.29
N THR A 113 -0.41 -16.22 9.82
CA THR A 113 -0.11 -17.49 9.14
C THR A 113 0.59 -17.29 7.79
N VAL A 114 0.43 -16.14 7.11
CA VAL A 114 1.22 -15.84 5.89
C VAL A 114 2.72 -15.81 6.20
N ILE A 115 3.09 -15.14 7.30
CA ILE A 115 4.50 -15.01 7.70
C ILE A 115 5.07 -16.34 8.13
N LEU A 116 4.30 -17.09 8.95
CA LEU A 116 4.68 -18.44 9.36
C LEU A 116 4.85 -19.36 8.16
N SER A 117 3.92 -19.31 7.19
CA SER A 117 4.01 -20.14 6.00
C SER A 117 5.23 -19.80 5.16
N GLN A 118 5.61 -18.52 5.05
CA GLN A 118 6.83 -18.13 4.34
C GLN A 118 8.10 -18.67 5.00
N GLU A 119 8.10 -18.84 6.30
CA GLU A 119 9.25 -19.31 7.06
C GLU A 119 9.30 -20.85 7.16
N LEU A 120 8.16 -21.51 7.37
CA LEU A 120 8.05 -22.96 7.58
C LEU A 120 7.80 -23.77 6.30
N LEU A 121 7.32 -23.12 5.25
CA LEU A 121 6.98 -23.70 3.95
C LEU A 121 7.57 -22.82 2.81
N PRO A 122 8.90 -22.66 2.71
CA PRO A 122 9.52 -21.66 1.82
C PRO A 122 9.28 -21.90 0.33
N ASP A 123 9.01 -23.15 -0.07
CA ASP A 123 8.94 -23.54 -1.49
C ASP A 123 7.54 -23.41 -2.10
N GLN A 124 6.66 -22.61 -1.51
CA GLN A 124 5.32 -22.40 -2.04
C GLN A 124 5.30 -21.29 -3.12
N GLU A 125 4.66 -21.57 -4.26
CA GLU A 125 4.49 -20.59 -5.34
C GLU A 125 3.70 -19.34 -4.91
N SER A 126 2.79 -19.51 -3.94
CA SER A 126 1.91 -18.44 -3.45
C SER A 126 1.47 -18.66 -2.03
N TYR A 127 1.53 -17.61 -1.23
CA TYR A 127 1.04 -17.58 0.15
C TYR A 127 -0.36 -16.95 0.29
N LYS A 128 -1.14 -16.84 -0.80
CA LYS A 128 -2.56 -16.49 -0.72
C LYS A 128 -3.34 -17.71 -0.22
N LEU A 129 -4.24 -17.54 0.75
CA LEU A 129 -4.96 -18.65 1.40
C LEU A 129 -5.46 -19.68 0.40
N GLY A 130 -6.22 -19.26 -0.60
CA GLY A 130 -6.81 -20.18 -1.57
C GLY A 130 -5.82 -20.97 -2.43
N ARG A 131 -4.63 -20.42 -2.76
CA ARG A 131 -3.59 -21.16 -3.48
C ARG A 131 -2.78 -22.04 -2.57
N LEU A 132 -2.42 -21.53 -1.41
CA LEU A 132 -1.68 -22.26 -0.39
C LEU A 132 -2.49 -23.46 0.13
N SER A 133 -3.77 -23.27 0.43
CA SER A 133 -4.64 -24.38 0.86
C SER A 133 -4.72 -25.47 -0.20
N ARG A 134 -4.86 -25.10 -1.48
CA ARG A 134 -4.88 -26.08 -2.58
C ARG A 134 -3.57 -26.86 -2.70
N SER A 135 -2.43 -26.19 -2.58
CA SER A 135 -1.11 -26.86 -2.65
C SER A 135 -0.85 -27.79 -1.48
N LEU A 136 -1.49 -27.55 -0.34
CA LEU A 136 -1.38 -28.37 0.89
C LEU A 136 -2.51 -29.38 1.05
N GLY A 137 -3.44 -29.50 0.09
CA GLY A 137 -4.58 -30.42 0.18
C GLY A 137 -5.63 -30.01 1.20
N ILE A 138 -5.65 -28.75 1.66
CA ILE A 138 -6.65 -28.24 2.62
C ILE A 138 -7.96 -27.95 1.87
N PRO A 139 -9.09 -28.55 2.29
CA PRO A 139 -10.37 -28.28 1.65
C PRO A 139 -10.83 -26.84 1.90
N LEU A 140 -11.24 -26.17 0.83
CA LEU A 140 -11.80 -24.83 0.88
C LEU A 140 -13.30 -24.92 0.61
N LYS A 141 -14.12 -24.70 1.63
CA LYS A 141 -15.57 -24.56 1.52
C LYS A 141 -15.91 -23.07 1.71
N ASP A 142 -16.92 -22.61 1.01
CA ASP A 142 -17.47 -21.24 1.16
C ASP A 142 -16.38 -20.15 1.12
N ARG A 143 -15.61 -20.16 0.07
CA ARG A 143 -14.52 -19.19 -0.12
C ARG A 143 -15.07 -17.76 -0.17
N HIS A 144 -14.32 -16.82 0.44
CA HIS A 144 -14.75 -15.43 0.67
C HIS A 144 -15.98 -15.31 1.57
N ARG A 145 -16.12 -16.28 2.48
CA ARG A 145 -16.97 -16.22 3.64
C ARG A 145 -16.09 -16.43 4.86
N ALA A 146 -16.22 -15.56 5.85
CA ALA A 146 -15.32 -15.57 7.00
C ALA A 146 -15.22 -16.95 7.68
N SER A 147 -16.31 -17.70 7.77
CA SER A 147 -16.30 -19.06 8.36
C SER A 147 -15.46 -20.06 7.57
N GLY A 148 -15.55 -20.04 6.24
CA GLY A 148 -14.79 -20.95 5.37
C GLY A 148 -13.29 -20.66 5.37
N ASP A 149 -12.93 -19.39 5.26
CA ASP A 149 -11.53 -18.95 5.22
C ASP A 149 -10.87 -19.10 6.62
N ALA A 150 -11.62 -18.87 7.72
CA ALA A 150 -11.13 -19.15 9.08
C ALA A 150 -10.89 -20.64 9.32
N LEU A 151 -11.80 -21.54 8.88
CA LEU A 151 -11.59 -23.00 9.00
C LEU A 151 -10.39 -23.47 8.20
N ALA A 152 -10.23 -22.99 6.96
CA ALA A 152 -9.03 -23.28 6.17
C ALA A 152 -7.76 -22.79 6.86
N THR A 153 -7.84 -21.65 7.54
CA THR A 153 -6.73 -21.12 8.34
C THR A 153 -6.45 -21.95 9.59
N VAL A 154 -7.47 -22.57 10.22
CA VAL A 154 -7.26 -23.57 11.30
C VAL A 154 -6.45 -24.76 10.77
N GLU A 155 -6.85 -25.36 9.65
CA GLU A 155 -6.14 -26.51 9.08
C GLU A 155 -4.72 -26.15 8.64
N LEU A 156 -4.54 -24.98 8.03
CA LEU A 156 -3.20 -24.45 7.73
C LEU A 156 -2.36 -24.31 9.00
N PHE A 157 -2.95 -23.78 10.07
CA PHE A 157 -2.23 -23.54 11.32
C PHE A 157 -1.83 -24.85 12.02
N LYS A 158 -2.63 -25.93 11.92
CA LYS A 158 -2.25 -27.28 12.37
C LYS A 158 -0.97 -27.76 11.67
N ILE A 159 -0.91 -27.65 10.34
CA ILE A 159 0.28 -28.01 9.54
C ILE A 159 1.50 -27.19 10.01
N LEU A 160 1.33 -25.89 10.25
CA LEU A 160 2.42 -25.03 10.71
C LEU A 160 2.90 -25.38 12.11
N LEU A 161 2.00 -25.79 13.02
CA LEU A 161 2.34 -26.28 14.35
C LEU A 161 3.14 -27.59 14.28
N GLU A 162 2.77 -28.51 13.40
CA GLU A 162 3.49 -29.78 13.16
C GLU A 162 4.89 -29.53 12.58
N LYS A 163 5.07 -28.52 11.74
CA LYS A 163 6.38 -28.16 11.18
C LYS A 163 7.32 -27.48 12.19
N ASP A 164 6.79 -26.81 13.21
CA ASP A 164 7.55 -26.15 14.27
C ASP A 164 7.31 -26.81 15.64
N ILE A 165 7.64 -28.10 15.78
CA ILE A 165 7.41 -28.93 16.99
C ILE A 165 7.92 -28.23 18.26
N LYS A 166 9.07 -27.56 18.19
CA LYS A 166 9.65 -26.80 19.31
C LYS A 166 9.02 -25.42 19.51
N GLN A 167 8.11 -25.02 18.64
CA GLN A 167 7.46 -23.70 18.62
C GLN A 167 8.42 -22.50 18.68
N ASN A 168 9.63 -22.64 18.20
CA ASN A 168 10.64 -21.59 18.24
C ASN A 168 10.32 -20.45 17.25
N ILE A 169 9.87 -20.82 16.05
CA ILE A 169 9.50 -19.87 14.98
C ILE A 169 8.18 -19.20 15.34
N ILE A 170 7.18 -20.00 15.80
CA ILE A 170 5.88 -19.51 16.25
C ILE A 170 6.04 -18.47 17.37
N LYS A 171 6.79 -18.79 18.43
CA LYS A 171 7.03 -17.88 19.56
C LYS A 171 7.70 -16.56 19.11
N LYS A 172 8.67 -16.62 18.19
CA LYS A 172 9.33 -15.43 17.63
C LYS A 172 8.41 -14.59 16.72
N SER A 173 7.41 -15.23 16.12
CA SER A 173 6.46 -14.60 15.20
C SER A 173 5.24 -14.00 15.88
N ILE A 174 5.06 -14.26 17.19
CA ILE A 174 4.03 -13.61 17.99
C ILE A 174 4.35 -12.13 18.09
N VAL A 175 3.39 -11.31 17.70
CA VAL A 175 3.46 -9.86 17.79
C VAL A 175 2.47 -9.42 18.85
N GLU A 176 2.96 -8.72 19.86
CA GLU A 176 2.10 -7.85 20.64
C GLU A 176 1.89 -6.61 19.76
N PHE A 177 0.67 -6.41 19.30
CA PHE A 177 0.29 -5.09 18.85
C PHE A 177 0.00 -4.32 20.13
N PRO A 178 0.89 -3.42 20.56
CA PRO A 178 0.56 -2.56 21.69
C PRO A 178 -0.74 -1.85 21.30
N GLY A 179 -1.71 -1.92 22.14
CA GLY A 179 -2.68 -0.86 22.22
C GLY A 179 -1.87 0.44 22.26
N GLU A 180 -2.10 1.36 21.36
CA GLU A 180 -1.44 2.68 21.28
C GLU A 180 0.03 2.77 20.84
N SER A 181 0.82 1.74 20.62
CA SER A 181 2.19 1.97 20.15
C SER A 181 2.45 1.74 18.65
N MET A 182 1.51 1.90 17.79
CA MET A 182 1.81 2.67 16.57
C MET A 182 1.96 4.10 17.09
N ASN A 183 3.22 4.52 17.26
CA ASN A 183 3.68 5.82 17.70
C ASN A 183 2.56 6.84 17.45
N SER A 184 1.98 7.49 18.46
CA SER A 184 0.90 8.46 18.30
C SER A 184 1.21 9.43 17.16
N LEU A 185 2.49 9.75 17.03
CA LEU A 185 3.12 10.49 15.96
C LEU A 185 2.88 9.89 14.55
N PHE A 186 2.85 8.56 14.41
CA PHE A 186 2.60 7.93 13.12
C PHE A 186 1.11 7.96 12.78
N LYS A 187 0.25 7.77 13.76
CA LYS A 187 -1.20 7.86 13.62
C LYS A 187 -1.62 9.27 13.20
N ASP A 188 -1.13 10.29 13.90
CA ASP A 188 -1.34 11.70 13.56
C ASP A 188 -0.79 12.02 12.16
N THR A 189 0.37 11.43 11.82
CA THR A 189 0.98 11.60 10.49
C THR A 189 0.10 11.01 9.40
N ILE A 190 -0.45 9.80 9.57
CA ILE A 190 -1.33 9.17 8.56
C ILE A 190 -2.66 9.92 8.44
N GLU A 191 -3.23 10.37 9.53
CA GLU A 191 -4.48 11.13 9.51
C GLU A 191 -4.34 12.41 8.69
N ASN A 192 -3.18 13.06 8.76
CA ASN A 192 -2.85 14.27 8.00
C ASN A 192 -2.34 14.02 6.57
N LEU A 193 -2.14 12.76 6.15
CA LEU A 193 -1.75 12.45 4.77
C LEU A 193 -2.97 12.33 3.87
N ASN A 194 -2.88 12.97 2.71
CA ASN A 194 -3.85 12.84 1.64
C ASN A 194 -3.47 11.74 0.64
N ASN A 195 -4.47 11.22 -0.08
CA ASN A 195 -4.26 10.29 -1.19
C ASN A 195 -3.76 11.07 -2.42
N GLU A 196 -2.47 11.38 -2.45
CA GLU A 196 -1.85 12.20 -3.49
C GLU A 196 -0.79 11.43 -4.27
N VAL A 197 -0.62 11.86 -5.55
CA VAL A 197 0.47 11.40 -6.39
C VAL A 197 1.71 12.23 -6.11
N GLY A 198 2.80 11.61 -5.72
CA GLY A 198 4.01 12.39 -5.40
C GLY A 198 5.17 11.57 -4.87
N VAL A 199 6.12 12.31 -4.29
CA VAL A 199 7.31 11.80 -3.61
C VAL A 199 7.17 12.10 -2.13
N PHE A 200 7.59 11.17 -1.28
CA PHE A 200 7.64 11.37 0.16
C PHE A 200 9.00 11.04 0.74
N TYR A 201 9.32 11.72 1.82
CA TYR A 201 10.63 11.74 2.47
C TYR A 201 10.45 11.45 3.95
N ILE A 202 11.14 10.46 4.46
CA ILE A 202 11.07 10.07 5.87
C ILE A 202 12.33 10.50 6.59
N TYR A 203 12.15 11.17 7.71
CA TYR A 203 13.20 11.70 8.55
C TYR A 203 13.20 11.02 9.93
N ASN A 204 14.39 10.85 10.49
CA ASN A 204 14.56 10.33 11.85
C ASN A 204 14.50 11.44 12.91
N LYS A 205 14.62 11.06 14.21
CA LYS A 205 14.64 11.99 15.35
C LYS A 205 15.72 13.07 15.28
N HIS A 206 16.80 12.83 14.55
CA HIS A 206 17.89 13.79 14.32
C HIS A 206 17.69 14.62 13.05
N LYS A 207 16.47 14.67 12.50
CA LYS A 207 16.13 15.36 11.25
C LYS A 207 16.93 14.91 10.04
N LYS A 208 17.58 13.74 10.10
CA LYS A 208 18.30 13.16 8.96
C LYS A 208 17.32 12.40 8.06
N LEU A 209 17.44 12.61 6.75
CA LEU A 209 16.69 11.88 5.74
C LEU A 209 17.14 10.42 5.71
N ILE A 210 16.18 9.51 5.92
CA ILE A 210 16.46 8.06 5.97
C ILE A 210 15.86 7.28 4.80
N TYR A 211 14.80 7.81 4.18
CA TYR A 211 14.10 7.12 3.10
C TYR A 211 13.39 8.09 2.16
N ILE A 212 13.43 7.82 0.86
CA ILE A 212 12.66 8.52 -0.19
C ILE A 212 11.92 7.46 -1.01
N ASP A 213 10.65 7.70 -1.30
CA ASP A 213 9.90 6.84 -2.23
C ASP A 213 8.80 7.67 -2.91
N TYR A 214 8.13 7.07 -3.90
CA TYR A 214 7.08 7.70 -4.67
C TYR A 214 5.86 6.79 -4.76
N SER A 215 4.67 7.37 -4.98
CA SER A 215 3.44 6.61 -5.13
C SER A 215 2.40 7.36 -5.95
N LYS A 216 1.47 6.60 -6.55
CA LYS A 216 0.18 7.13 -7.04
C LYS A 216 -0.77 7.44 -5.88
N ASP A 217 -0.54 6.85 -4.72
CA ASP A 217 -1.27 7.03 -3.50
C ASP A 217 -0.27 6.94 -2.34
N ILE A 218 0.18 8.12 -1.89
CA ILE A 218 1.21 8.24 -0.85
C ILE A 218 0.70 7.67 0.47
N LYS A 219 -0.53 7.98 0.87
CA LYS A 219 -1.11 7.51 2.12
C LYS A 219 -1.09 5.98 2.20
N ASN A 220 -1.61 5.30 1.18
CA ASN A 220 -1.59 3.84 1.10
C ASN A 220 -0.17 3.25 1.09
N LYS A 221 0.76 3.89 0.39
CA LYS A 221 2.15 3.43 0.33
C LYS A 221 2.83 3.55 1.69
N VAL A 222 2.62 4.65 2.39
CA VAL A 222 3.16 4.91 3.74
C VAL A 222 2.58 3.91 4.73
N VAL A 223 1.25 3.69 4.71
CA VAL A 223 0.60 2.66 5.53
C VAL A 223 1.25 1.29 5.30
N LYS A 224 1.39 0.85 4.04
CA LYS A 224 2.05 -0.42 3.71
C LYS A 224 3.51 -0.48 4.18
N LEU A 225 4.24 0.62 4.12
CA LEU A 225 5.61 0.70 4.61
C LEU A 225 5.66 0.47 6.13
N PHE A 226 4.71 1.01 6.88
CA PHE A 226 4.65 0.90 8.34
C PHE A 226 3.97 -0.37 8.85
N THR A 227 3.22 -1.06 8.01
CA THR A 227 2.59 -2.35 8.35
C THR A 227 3.40 -3.56 7.87
N SER A 228 4.43 -3.36 7.04
CA SER A 228 5.25 -4.45 6.50
C SER A 228 6.35 -4.87 7.47
N LYS A 229 6.57 -6.18 7.59
CA LYS A 229 7.64 -6.77 8.43
C LYS A 229 8.98 -6.96 7.71
N LYS A 230 9.11 -6.56 6.43
CA LYS A 230 10.37 -6.63 5.69
C LYS A 230 11.43 -5.73 6.35
N PHE A 231 12.72 -6.04 6.11
CA PHE A 231 13.86 -5.33 6.73
C PHE A 231 13.78 -3.79 6.55
N ILE A 232 13.60 -3.33 5.31
CA ILE A 232 13.54 -1.88 5.02
C ILE A 232 12.38 -1.19 5.75
N PRO A 233 11.11 -1.68 5.65
CA PRO A 233 10.03 -1.12 6.42
C PRO A 233 10.27 -1.13 7.92
N LYS A 234 10.78 -2.23 8.50
CA LYS A 234 11.07 -2.32 9.93
C LYS A 234 12.11 -1.29 10.39
N TYR A 235 13.15 -1.06 9.60
CA TYR A 235 14.13 -0.03 9.91
C TYR A 235 13.51 1.38 9.88
N VAL A 236 12.66 1.67 8.87
CA VAL A 236 11.96 2.95 8.75
C VAL A 236 11.04 3.15 9.95
N GLN A 237 10.25 2.14 10.32
CA GLN A 237 9.33 2.17 11.47
C GLN A 237 10.08 2.54 12.76
N ASN A 238 11.20 1.87 13.05
CA ASN A 238 11.98 2.06 14.28
C ASN A 238 12.69 3.42 14.36
N ASN A 239 12.92 4.07 13.23
CA ASN A 239 13.66 5.33 13.15
C ASN A 239 12.80 6.53 12.73
N PHE A 240 11.49 6.33 12.51
CA PHE A 240 10.58 7.36 12.06
C PHE A 240 10.41 8.50 13.06
N LYS A 241 10.42 9.74 12.56
CA LYS A 241 10.03 10.92 13.31
C LYS A 241 9.04 11.80 12.56
N SER A 242 9.27 12.02 11.26
CA SER A 242 8.39 12.85 10.44
C SER A 242 8.44 12.45 8.97
N ILE A 243 7.41 12.85 8.24
CA ILE A 243 7.31 12.70 6.80
C ILE A 243 7.10 14.08 6.15
N LYS A 244 7.74 14.31 5.01
CA LYS A 244 7.42 15.40 4.10
C LYS A 244 6.87 14.83 2.80
N VAL A 245 5.90 15.48 2.22
CA VAL A 245 5.28 15.08 0.95
C VAL A 245 5.49 16.19 -0.07
N HIS A 246 5.85 15.79 -1.29
CA HIS A 246 5.90 16.67 -2.44
C HIS A 246 4.95 16.15 -3.52
N LYS A 247 3.80 16.79 -3.65
CA LYS A 247 2.81 16.50 -4.68
C LYS A 247 3.40 16.79 -6.06
N THR A 248 3.26 15.85 -6.97
CA THR A 248 3.75 15.98 -8.35
C THR A 248 2.62 15.94 -9.38
N GLY A 249 1.43 15.46 -8.98
CA GLY A 249 0.27 15.29 -9.83
C GLY A 249 0.39 14.15 -10.86
N ASN A 250 1.60 13.66 -11.11
CA ASN A 250 1.84 12.60 -12.08
C ASN A 250 2.93 11.63 -11.61
N ILE A 251 2.68 10.33 -11.81
CA ILE A 251 3.61 9.29 -11.35
C ILE A 251 4.94 9.32 -12.12
N SER A 252 4.94 9.71 -13.40
CA SER A 252 6.17 9.78 -14.18
C SER A 252 7.12 10.83 -13.65
N ILE A 253 6.59 12.00 -13.29
CA ILE A 253 7.36 13.06 -12.64
C ILE A 253 7.82 12.64 -11.25
N SER A 254 6.96 11.92 -10.47
CA SER A 254 7.33 11.38 -9.16
C SER A 254 8.55 10.46 -9.25
N VAL A 255 8.56 9.55 -10.24
CA VAL A 255 9.68 8.61 -10.45
C VAL A 255 10.96 9.36 -10.76
N ILE A 256 10.92 10.29 -11.73
CA ILE A 256 12.11 11.07 -12.13
C ILE A 256 12.66 11.87 -10.95
N LYS A 257 11.77 12.58 -10.23
CA LYS A 257 12.14 13.35 -9.03
C LYS A 257 12.77 12.46 -7.95
N ALA A 258 12.13 11.35 -7.61
CA ALA A 258 12.64 10.43 -6.60
C ALA A 258 14.01 9.84 -6.98
N LEU A 259 14.19 9.44 -8.24
CA LEU A 259 15.48 8.92 -8.73
C LEU A 259 16.60 9.95 -8.63
N ASN A 260 16.32 11.19 -9.05
CA ASN A 260 17.28 12.27 -8.99
C ASN A 260 17.68 12.59 -7.53
N GLU A 261 16.70 12.69 -6.64
CA GLU A 261 16.92 13.04 -5.24
C GLU A 261 17.55 11.91 -4.41
N ILE A 262 17.23 10.65 -4.69
CA ILE A 262 17.93 9.54 -4.06
C ILE A 262 19.41 9.55 -4.42
N ARG A 263 19.73 9.89 -5.66
CA ARG A 263 21.13 10.00 -6.11
C ARG A 263 21.87 11.16 -5.44
N SER A 264 21.23 12.33 -5.35
CA SER A 264 21.83 13.53 -4.79
C SER A 264 21.87 13.55 -3.26
N LEU A 265 20.76 13.15 -2.61
CA LEU A 265 20.59 13.22 -1.16
C LEU A 265 21.07 11.95 -0.43
N LYS A 266 21.29 10.86 -1.14
CA LYS A 266 21.83 9.57 -0.62
C LYS A 266 21.19 9.14 0.71
N PRO A 267 19.84 8.95 0.76
CA PRO A 267 19.18 8.51 1.98
C PRO A 267 19.77 7.18 2.47
N LYS A 268 19.81 7.00 3.81
CA LYS A 268 20.54 5.88 4.42
C LYS A 268 20.10 4.49 3.94
N ILE A 269 18.83 4.32 3.59
CA ILE A 269 18.26 2.99 3.34
C ILE A 269 18.11 2.68 1.85
N ASN A 270 17.57 3.60 1.06
CA ASN A 270 17.26 3.31 -0.33
C ASN A 270 18.25 3.91 -1.31
N ASN A 271 19.50 3.58 -1.14
CA ASN A 271 20.53 3.89 -2.14
C ASN A 271 20.24 3.22 -3.50
N ASN A 272 19.34 2.21 -3.55
CA ASN A 272 18.93 1.52 -4.78
C ASN A 272 17.40 1.36 -4.83
N ILE A 273 16.76 1.96 -5.82
CA ILE A 273 15.36 1.71 -6.19
C ILE A 273 15.26 0.43 -7.03
N ASP A 274 14.07 -0.22 -6.95
CA ASP A 274 13.72 -1.48 -7.60
C ASP A 274 14.29 -1.61 -9.03
N PRO A 275 15.13 -2.63 -9.28
CA PRO A 275 15.75 -2.88 -10.59
C PRO A 275 14.74 -3.10 -11.72
N LYS A 276 13.53 -3.57 -11.43
CA LYS A 276 12.50 -3.90 -12.44
C LYS A 276 12.01 -2.71 -13.25
N ILE A 277 12.21 -1.47 -12.76
CA ILE A 277 11.83 -0.26 -13.49
C ILE A 277 12.89 0.11 -14.55
N PHE A 278 14.06 -0.49 -14.51
CA PHE A 278 15.27 -0.02 -15.21
C PHE A 278 15.87 -0.99 -16.23
N HIS A 279 15.04 -1.84 -16.86
CA HIS A 279 15.57 -2.58 -18.00
C HIS A 279 16.12 -1.62 -19.06
N LYS A 280 17.29 -1.96 -19.59
CA LYS A 280 17.91 -1.22 -20.69
C LYS A 280 16.87 -1.02 -21.80
N THR A 281 16.65 0.23 -22.17
CA THR A 281 15.68 0.62 -23.20
C THR A 281 16.44 1.34 -24.30
N GLU A 282 16.26 0.95 -25.54
CA GLU A 282 16.85 1.61 -26.69
C GLU A 282 16.31 3.04 -26.81
N LYS A 283 17.09 3.90 -27.48
CA LYS A 283 16.69 5.27 -27.74
C LYS A 283 15.52 5.29 -28.73
N PRO A 284 14.37 5.90 -28.40
CA PRO A 284 13.27 6.03 -29.35
C PRO A 284 13.65 6.93 -30.53
N ASP A 285 13.33 6.52 -31.74
CA ASP A 285 13.63 7.27 -33.00
C ASP A 285 13.08 8.68 -32.98
N ILE A 286 11.95 8.93 -32.33
CA ILE A 286 11.31 10.23 -32.20
C ILE A 286 12.25 11.28 -31.57
N ILE A 287 13.14 10.84 -30.68
CA ILE A 287 14.12 11.74 -30.04
C ILE A 287 15.11 12.29 -31.06
N SER A 288 15.62 11.43 -31.94
CA SER A 288 16.53 11.84 -32.98
C SER A 288 15.86 12.67 -34.10
N LYS A 289 14.58 12.39 -34.37
CA LYS A 289 13.78 13.12 -35.35
C LYS A 289 13.46 14.57 -34.93
N LEU A 290 13.03 14.74 -33.67
CA LEU A 290 12.55 16.05 -33.19
C LEU A 290 13.62 16.89 -32.50
N LYS A 291 14.66 16.26 -31.95
CA LYS A 291 15.78 16.87 -31.19
C LYS A 291 15.36 17.70 -29.97
N ASP A 292 14.48 18.69 -30.16
CA ASP A 292 13.99 19.62 -29.15
C ASP A 292 12.46 19.54 -29.05
N PHE A 293 11.95 19.00 -27.95
CA PHE A 293 10.52 18.80 -27.73
C PHE A 293 10.17 18.58 -26.24
N ILE A 294 8.90 18.71 -25.91
CA ILE A 294 8.36 18.30 -24.61
C ILE A 294 7.35 17.18 -24.76
N ILE A 295 7.24 16.36 -23.72
CA ILE A 295 6.09 15.47 -23.51
C ILE A 295 5.33 15.91 -22.27
N THR A 296 4.01 15.98 -22.35
CA THR A 296 3.15 16.55 -21.30
C THR A 296 2.34 15.52 -20.56
N PHE A 297 2.03 15.85 -19.31
CA PHE A 297 1.22 15.03 -18.39
C PHE A 297 0.25 15.91 -17.60
N ASN A 298 -0.57 15.32 -16.74
CA ASN A 298 -1.32 16.06 -15.73
C ASN A 298 -0.37 16.74 -14.76
N GLY A 299 -0.74 17.91 -14.28
CA GLY A 299 -0.01 18.65 -13.26
C GLY A 299 -0.49 18.39 -11.84
N LYS A 300 -0.15 19.28 -10.93
CA LYS A 300 -0.48 19.18 -9.50
C LYS A 300 -1.95 19.48 -9.20
N HIS A 301 -2.55 20.35 -10.00
CA HIS A 301 -3.95 20.76 -9.91
C HIS A 301 -4.67 20.46 -11.21
N GLU A 302 -5.97 20.62 -11.25
CA GLU A 302 -6.83 20.20 -12.36
C GLU A 302 -6.43 20.88 -13.70
N ASN A 303 -6.06 22.15 -13.64
CA ASN A 303 -5.66 22.94 -14.83
C ASN A 303 -4.15 22.97 -15.08
N ASP A 304 -3.37 22.40 -14.17
CA ASP A 304 -1.92 22.34 -14.33
C ASP A 304 -1.50 21.22 -15.30
N LYS A 305 -0.41 21.45 -15.98
CA LYS A 305 0.30 20.41 -16.73
C LYS A 305 1.74 20.31 -16.24
N SER A 306 2.26 19.11 -16.27
CA SER A 306 3.68 18.85 -16.11
C SER A 306 4.28 18.42 -17.43
N PHE A 307 5.57 18.64 -17.61
CA PHE A 307 6.28 18.29 -18.84
C PHE A 307 7.65 17.69 -18.53
N ILE A 308 8.14 16.91 -19.47
CA ILE A 308 9.52 16.44 -19.58
C ILE A 308 10.11 17.10 -20.82
N PHE A 309 11.31 17.67 -20.71
CA PHE A 309 11.96 18.41 -21.78
C PHE A 309 13.17 17.67 -22.33
N PHE A 310 13.24 17.61 -23.66
CA PHE A 310 14.40 17.18 -24.43
C PHE A 310 15.00 18.37 -25.17
N LYS A 311 16.32 18.54 -25.06
CA LYS A 311 17.09 19.52 -25.81
C LYS A 311 18.31 18.84 -26.43
N ASN A 312 18.55 19.08 -27.71
CA ASN A 312 19.64 18.43 -28.45
C ASN A 312 19.65 16.90 -28.25
N GLU A 313 18.50 16.26 -28.39
CA GLU A 313 18.29 14.80 -28.21
C GLU A 313 18.53 14.27 -26.79
N LYS A 314 18.83 15.13 -25.81
CA LYS A 314 19.07 14.75 -24.42
C LYS A 314 17.91 15.13 -23.52
N PHE A 315 17.58 14.24 -22.59
CA PHE A 315 16.67 14.58 -21.51
C PHE A 315 17.33 15.63 -20.60
N THR A 316 16.66 16.77 -20.41
CA THR A 316 17.20 17.91 -19.65
C THR A 316 16.59 18.04 -18.27
N GLY A 317 15.29 17.70 -18.14
CA GLY A 317 14.58 17.85 -16.89
C GLY A 317 13.06 17.82 -17.05
N TYR A 318 12.37 18.25 -16.01
CA TYR A 318 10.91 18.34 -16.00
C TYR A 318 10.46 19.70 -15.44
N GLY A 319 9.22 20.06 -15.68
CA GLY A 319 8.64 21.29 -15.16
C GLY A 319 7.13 21.27 -15.10
N TYR A 320 6.56 22.42 -14.75
CA TYR A 320 5.12 22.63 -14.63
C TYR A 320 4.72 23.93 -15.31
N PHE A 321 3.51 23.94 -15.87
CA PHE A 321 2.86 25.14 -16.39
C PHE A 321 1.34 25.03 -16.20
N ASP A 322 0.68 26.18 -16.15
CA ASP A 322 -0.77 26.32 -16.03
C ASP A 322 -1.31 27.28 -17.11
N LEU A 323 -2.61 27.46 -17.15
CA LEU A 323 -3.28 28.33 -18.14
C LEU A 323 -2.84 29.79 -18.04
N PHE A 324 -2.51 30.27 -16.84
CA PHE A 324 -2.09 31.66 -16.60
C PHE A 324 -0.59 31.88 -16.82
N ASN A 325 0.18 30.82 -16.83
CA ASN A 325 1.63 30.83 -16.90
C ASN A 325 2.13 30.00 -18.09
N ASN A 326 1.65 30.31 -19.27
CA ASN A 326 2.03 29.59 -20.49
C ASN A 326 3.51 29.72 -20.79
N ILE A 327 4.08 28.67 -21.35
CA ILE A 327 5.45 28.65 -21.86
C ILE A 327 5.42 29.11 -23.31
N ASN A 328 5.67 30.39 -23.54
CA ASN A 328 5.69 30.98 -24.88
C ASN A 328 7.09 31.45 -25.34
N THR A 329 8.10 31.31 -24.52
CA THR A 329 9.49 31.60 -24.84
C THR A 329 10.42 30.57 -24.21
N GLU A 330 11.63 30.46 -24.81
CA GLU A 330 12.67 29.57 -24.27
C GLU A 330 13.10 29.98 -22.84
N GLN A 331 13.12 31.29 -22.57
CA GLN A 331 13.44 31.81 -21.23
C GLN A 331 12.42 31.34 -20.19
N LYS A 332 11.13 31.42 -20.50
CA LYS A 332 10.07 30.91 -19.61
C LYS A 332 10.12 29.41 -19.46
N LEU A 333 10.42 28.67 -20.53
CA LEU A 333 10.63 27.22 -20.43
C LEU A 333 11.76 26.88 -19.44
N ASN A 334 12.91 27.52 -19.61
CA ASN A 334 14.09 27.33 -18.79
C ASN A 334 13.88 27.76 -17.33
N SER A 335 13.14 28.82 -17.06
CA SER A 335 12.82 29.26 -15.69
C SER A 335 11.92 28.29 -14.91
N ARG A 336 11.15 27.47 -15.62
CA ARG A 336 10.25 26.46 -15.04
C ARG A 336 10.87 25.08 -15.00
N LEU A 337 12.05 24.92 -15.58
CA LEU A 337 12.71 23.64 -15.71
C LEU A 337 13.45 23.27 -14.40
N VAL A 338 13.06 22.19 -13.80
CA VAL A 338 13.84 21.50 -12.78
C VAL A 338 14.85 20.62 -13.53
N LYS A 339 16.10 21.07 -13.58
CA LYS A 339 17.17 20.29 -14.21
C LYS A 339 17.39 18.98 -13.47
N VAL A 340 17.60 17.93 -14.22
CA VAL A 340 17.85 16.57 -13.69
C VAL A 340 19.10 16.04 -14.35
N ASP A 341 20.03 15.59 -13.51
CA ASP A 341 21.23 14.92 -14.03
C ASP A 341 20.87 13.63 -14.74
N GLU A 342 21.28 13.50 -15.99
CA GLU A 342 21.00 12.32 -16.78
C GLU A 342 21.74 11.11 -16.21
N SER A 343 21.02 10.22 -15.55
CA SER A 343 21.51 8.92 -15.16
C SER A 343 20.94 7.84 -16.05
N ASN A 344 21.63 6.72 -16.23
CA ASN A 344 21.12 5.59 -17.01
C ASN A 344 19.73 5.13 -16.54
N LYS A 345 19.45 5.25 -15.25
CA LYS A 345 18.14 4.88 -14.67
C LYS A 345 17.04 5.84 -15.13
N VAL A 346 17.26 7.13 -15.01
CA VAL A 346 16.31 8.17 -15.46
C VAL A 346 16.11 8.09 -16.97
N LYS A 347 17.20 8.00 -17.73
CA LYS A 347 17.20 7.85 -19.17
C LYS A 347 16.36 6.66 -19.65
N ASN A 348 16.64 5.46 -19.15
CA ASN A 348 15.88 4.26 -19.51
C ASN A 348 14.40 4.37 -19.12
N TYR A 349 14.09 5.00 -17.99
CA TYR A 349 12.71 5.22 -17.58
C TYR A 349 11.98 6.16 -18.56
N VAL A 350 12.59 7.29 -18.92
CA VAL A 350 12.01 8.29 -19.83
C VAL A 350 11.85 7.70 -21.24
N TYR A 351 12.82 6.95 -21.74
CA TYR A 351 12.72 6.25 -23.03
C TYR A 351 11.53 5.28 -23.05
N ARG A 352 11.33 4.52 -21.95
CA ARG A 352 10.19 3.62 -21.82
C ARG A 352 8.86 4.36 -21.81
N LEU A 353 8.76 5.53 -21.18
CA LEU A 353 7.55 6.35 -21.23
C LEU A 353 7.19 6.72 -22.67
N ILE A 354 8.19 7.05 -23.49
CA ILE A 354 8.01 7.38 -24.89
C ILE A 354 7.57 6.16 -25.69
N PHE A 355 8.25 5.02 -25.56
CA PHE A 355 7.87 3.77 -26.24
C PHE A 355 6.45 3.33 -25.90
N GLN A 356 6.07 3.41 -24.62
CA GLN A 356 4.75 3.00 -24.16
C GLN A 356 3.67 4.06 -24.38
N LYS A 357 4.01 5.21 -25.00
CA LYS A 357 3.11 6.36 -25.19
C LYS A 357 2.39 6.78 -23.91
N LYS A 358 3.08 6.69 -22.75
CA LYS A 358 2.53 7.06 -21.43
C LYS A 358 2.66 8.55 -21.15
N TYR A 359 2.20 9.37 -22.07
CA TYR A 359 2.13 10.83 -21.99
C TYR A 359 0.85 11.33 -22.65
N LYS A 360 0.45 12.59 -22.40
CA LYS A 360 -0.76 13.18 -22.99
C LYS A 360 -0.53 13.70 -24.40
N LYS A 361 0.46 14.56 -24.53
CA LYS A 361 0.84 15.19 -25.82
C LYS A 361 2.36 15.23 -25.93
N LEU A 362 2.83 15.18 -27.16
CA LEU A 362 4.20 15.48 -27.54
C LEU A 362 4.13 16.75 -28.38
N LEU A 363 4.92 17.76 -28.02
CA LEU A 363 4.92 19.09 -28.64
C LEU A 363 6.33 19.50 -28.95
N THR A 364 6.56 19.97 -30.18
CA THR A 364 7.80 20.63 -30.58
C THR A 364 7.88 22.03 -29.98
N LEU A 365 9.07 22.63 -29.92
CA LEU A 365 9.21 24.01 -29.41
C LEU A 365 8.39 25.02 -30.21
N SER A 366 8.30 24.85 -31.54
CA SER A 366 7.48 25.69 -32.39
C SER A 366 5.99 25.60 -32.08
N GLU A 367 5.49 24.43 -31.74
CA GLU A 367 4.10 24.25 -31.33
C GLU A 367 3.83 24.85 -29.95
N ILE A 368 4.76 24.75 -29.02
CA ILE A 368 4.63 25.32 -27.68
C ILE A 368 4.53 26.85 -27.75
N TYR A 369 5.38 27.47 -28.56
CA TYR A 369 5.42 28.92 -28.68
C TYR A 369 4.25 29.50 -29.49
N LYS A 370 3.67 28.75 -30.42
CA LYS A 370 2.47 29.13 -31.20
C LYS A 370 1.15 29.07 -30.39
N PHE A 371 1.09 28.29 -29.32
CA PHE A 371 -0.12 28.23 -28.48
C PHE A 371 -0.42 29.50 -27.69
N SER A 372 0.47 30.50 -27.75
CA SER A 372 0.30 31.81 -27.11
C SER A 372 -0.32 32.90 -28.03
N ASP A 373 -0.52 32.62 -29.34
CA ASP A 373 -1.02 33.59 -30.30
C ASP A 373 -2.48 33.36 -30.70
N ILE A 374 -3.19 32.49 -29.93
CA ILE A 374 -4.63 32.25 -30.13
C ILE A 374 -5.34 32.67 -28.84
N GLU A 375 -5.53 33.94 -28.62
CA GLU A 375 -6.64 34.56 -27.91
C GLU A 375 -7.37 35.52 -28.85
#